data_b25f8bb79743532323c5a1ca7761c965
#
_entry.id   b25f8bb79743532323c5a1ca7761c965
#
_cell.length_a   1.000
_cell.length_b   1.000
_cell.length_c   1.000
_cell.angle_alpha   90.00
_cell.angle_beta   90.00
_cell.angle_gamma   90.00
#
_symmetry.space_group_name_H-M   'P 1'
#
loop_
_entity.id
_entity.type
_entity.pdbx_description
1 polymer ?
#
loop_
_entity_poly.entity_id
_entity_poly.type
_entity_poly.pdbx_seq_one_letter_code
_entity_poly.pdbx_strand_id
1 'polypeptide(L)'
;MQDVCAHEGRKYALIHFSGDDQIRTDRFLPGQYTADDLLSAAEHFFDGGTDFETPLREALRLINEEEFENADILFITDGQCSVSDELAGQLQEAIQNARCTVICLLLDADSPGMMCGVERFSERLLRLSDMTKDDAEAAVWRI
;
A
#
# COMPACT_ATOMS: atom_id res chain seq x y z
N MET A 1 -3.41 -11.12 3.62
CA MET A 1 -4.01 -10.33 2.51
C MET A 1 -4.33 -11.20 1.30
N GLN A 2 -3.37 -11.91 0.69
CA GLN A 2 -3.62 -12.77 -0.49
C GLN A 2 -4.77 -13.77 -0.27
N ASP A 3 -4.80 -14.48 0.86
CA ASP A 3 -5.87 -15.44 1.16
C ASP A 3 -7.25 -14.80 1.28
N VAL A 4 -7.33 -13.59 1.84
CA VAL A 4 -8.58 -12.83 1.96
C VAL A 4 -9.08 -12.41 0.60
N CYS A 5 -8.23 -11.81 -0.23
CA CYS A 5 -8.61 -11.36 -1.58
C CYS A 5 -9.03 -12.55 -2.48
N ALA A 6 -8.30 -13.67 -2.39
CA ALA A 6 -8.64 -14.88 -3.15
C ALA A 6 -9.98 -15.49 -2.72
N HIS A 7 -10.25 -15.54 -1.42
CA HIS A 7 -11.49 -16.08 -0.88
C HIS A 7 -12.73 -15.24 -1.23
N GLU A 8 -12.56 -13.92 -1.23
CA GLU A 8 -13.62 -12.95 -1.51
C GLU A 8 -13.73 -12.61 -3.01
N GLY A 9 -12.84 -13.15 -3.85
CA GLY A 9 -12.80 -12.82 -5.27
C GLY A 9 -12.47 -11.34 -5.55
N ARG A 10 -11.75 -10.69 -4.63
CA ARG A 10 -11.35 -9.29 -4.78
C ARG A 10 -10.19 -9.12 -5.75
N LYS A 11 -10.21 -8.03 -6.48
CA LYS A 11 -9.07 -7.57 -7.28
C LYS A 11 -8.07 -6.88 -6.35
N TYR A 12 -6.79 -7.08 -6.59
CA TYR A 12 -5.75 -6.30 -5.91
C TYR A 12 -4.53 -6.13 -6.80
N ALA A 13 -3.77 -5.07 -6.57
CA ALA A 13 -2.45 -4.88 -7.13
C ALA A 13 -1.43 -4.88 -5.99
N LEU A 14 -0.29 -5.48 -6.23
CA LEU A 14 0.85 -5.45 -5.33
C LEU A 14 1.94 -4.59 -5.97
N ILE A 15 2.32 -3.51 -5.30
CA ILE A 15 3.36 -2.60 -5.75
C ILE A 15 4.57 -2.78 -4.83
N HIS A 16 5.60 -3.41 -5.34
CA HIS A 16 6.90 -3.46 -4.68
C HIS A 16 7.68 -2.19 -5.00
N PHE A 17 8.35 -1.65 -4.03
CA PHE A 17 9.18 -0.46 -4.21
C PHE A 17 10.42 -0.47 -3.31
N SER A 18 11.40 0.35 -3.67
CA SER A 18 12.63 0.58 -2.89
C SER A 18 13.15 2.01 -3.17
N GLY A 19 14.33 2.17 -3.76
CA GLY A 19 14.87 3.48 -4.13
C GLY A 19 14.18 4.09 -5.35
N ASP A 20 14.73 5.23 -5.81
CA ASP A 20 14.20 5.99 -6.95
C ASP A 20 13.99 5.09 -8.17
N ASP A 21 12.83 5.19 -8.78
CA ASP A 21 12.41 4.43 -9.99
C ASP A 21 12.44 2.90 -9.84
N GLN A 22 12.66 2.38 -8.64
CA GLN A 22 12.59 0.94 -8.37
C GLN A 22 11.17 0.55 -8.00
N ILE A 23 10.40 0.11 -8.99
CA ILE A 23 9.00 -0.29 -8.82
C ILE A 23 8.70 -1.54 -9.65
N ARG A 24 7.88 -2.42 -9.08
CA ARG A 24 7.24 -3.53 -9.79
C ARG A 24 5.79 -3.62 -9.38
N THR A 25 4.89 -3.64 -10.34
CA THR A 25 3.45 -3.77 -10.14
C THR A 25 2.94 -5.10 -10.67
N ASP A 26 2.43 -5.94 -9.79
CA ASP A 26 1.75 -7.19 -10.12
C ASP A 26 0.24 -7.03 -9.90
N ARG A 27 -0.58 -7.40 -10.88
CA ARG A 27 -2.05 -7.29 -10.85
C ARG A 27 -2.67 -8.67 -10.68
N PHE A 28 -3.53 -8.81 -9.72
CA PHE A 28 -4.20 -10.07 -9.39
C PHE A 28 -5.70 -9.92 -9.53
N LEU A 29 -6.19 -10.34 -10.71
CA LEU A 29 -7.61 -10.33 -11.05
C LEU A 29 -8.19 -11.74 -10.89
N PRO A 30 -9.38 -11.91 -10.32
CA PRO A 30 -9.97 -13.21 -10.09
C PRO A 30 -9.97 -14.09 -11.35
N GLY A 31 -9.38 -15.27 -11.25
CA GLY A 31 -9.27 -16.22 -12.35
C GLY A 31 -8.23 -15.91 -13.45
N GLN A 32 -7.41 -14.86 -13.25
CA GLN A 32 -6.40 -14.44 -14.24
C GLN A 32 -4.96 -14.59 -13.74
N TYR A 33 -4.74 -15.21 -12.61
CA TYR A 33 -3.41 -15.46 -12.06
C TYR A 33 -3.26 -16.88 -11.54
N THR A 34 -2.02 -17.35 -11.48
CA THR A 34 -1.64 -18.68 -11.04
C THR A 34 -0.93 -18.62 -9.67
N ALA A 35 -0.69 -19.79 -9.08
CA ALA A 35 0.15 -19.88 -7.88
C ALA A 35 1.58 -19.43 -8.12
N ASP A 36 2.10 -19.66 -9.34
CA ASP A 36 3.46 -19.23 -9.71
C ASP A 36 3.57 -17.70 -9.81
N ASP A 37 2.51 -17.00 -10.25
CA ASP A 37 2.46 -15.54 -10.26
C ASP A 37 2.51 -14.98 -8.83
N LEU A 38 1.76 -15.59 -7.91
CA LEU A 38 1.77 -15.22 -6.49
C LEU A 38 3.15 -15.45 -5.86
N LEU A 39 3.77 -16.60 -6.16
CA LEU A 39 5.10 -16.93 -5.66
C LEU A 39 6.14 -15.95 -6.20
N SER A 40 6.12 -15.69 -7.51
CA SER A 40 7.02 -14.72 -8.15
C SER A 40 6.90 -13.31 -7.54
N ALA A 41 5.68 -12.87 -7.20
CA ALA A 41 5.49 -11.61 -6.52
C ALA A 41 6.00 -11.66 -5.07
N ALA A 42 5.72 -12.74 -4.33
CA ALA A 42 6.14 -12.88 -2.94
C ALA A 42 7.66 -12.99 -2.74
N GLU A 43 8.37 -13.56 -3.71
CA GLU A 43 9.83 -13.72 -3.69
C GLU A 43 10.58 -12.49 -4.23
N HIS A 44 9.85 -11.53 -4.80
CA HIS A 44 10.48 -10.35 -5.37
C HIS A 44 11.04 -9.44 -4.28
N PHE A 45 12.29 -9.05 -4.44
CA PHE A 45 12.99 -8.15 -3.54
C PHE A 45 13.81 -7.13 -4.34
N PHE A 46 13.71 -5.87 -3.94
CA PHE A 46 14.61 -4.82 -4.36
C PHE A 46 15.65 -4.59 -3.28
N ASP A 47 16.90 -4.41 -3.69
CA ASP A 47 17.97 -3.92 -2.84
C ASP A 47 18.15 -2.43 -3.11
N GLY A 48 18.07 -1.58 -2.08
CA GLY A 48 18.22 -0.15 -2.29
C GLY A 48 17.70 0.72 -1.16
N GLY A 49 17.34 1.95 -1.51
CA GLY A 49 16.85 2.97 -0.59
C GLY A 49 15.35 2.89 -0.36
N THR A 50 14.79 4.04 0.01
CA THR A 50 13.35 4.19 0.23
C THR A 50 12.85 5.40 -0.56
N ASP A 51 11.94 5.17 -1.51
CA ASP A 51 11.21 6.20 -2.22
C ASP A 51 9.70 5.98 -2.05
N PHE A 52 8.97 7.01 -1.63
CA PHE A 52 7.51 6.98 -1.51
C PHE A 52 6.80 7.59 -2.70
N GLU A 53 7.50 8.44 -3.47
CA GLU A 53 6.91 9.18 -4.60
C GLU A 53 6.43 8.22 -5.69
N THR A 54 7.31 7.37 -6.17
CA THR A 54 7.05 6.44 -7.27
C THR A 54 5.90 5.46 -6.98
N PRO A 55 5.89 4.71 -5.87
CA PRO A 55 4.81 3.76 -5.60
C PRO A 55 3.46 4.43 -5.34
N LEU A 56 3.43 5.62 -4.71
CA LEU A 56 2.19 6.33 -4.45
C LEU A 56 1.61 6.96 -5.73
N ARG A 57 2.45 7.44 -6.66
CA ARG A 57 1.99 7.87 -8.00
C ARG A 57 1.41 6.69 -8.79
N GLU A 58 2.04 5.53 -8.72
CA GLU A 58 1.51 4.32 -9.36
C GLU A 58 0.19 3.88 -8.74
N ALA A 59 0.06 3.91 -7.41
CA ALA A 59 -1.19 3.62 -6.74
C ALA A 59 -2.31 4.58 -7.18
N LEU A 60 -2.04 5.89 -7.22
CA LEU A 60 -2.99 6.89 -7.73
C LEU A 60 -3.37 6.64 -9.19
N ARG A 61 -2.42 6.22 -10.03
CA ARG A 61 -2.70 5.86 -11.42
C ARG A 61 -3.66 4.67 -11.49
N LEU A 62 -3.42 3.63 -10.69
CA LEU A 62 -4.25 2.43 -10.66
C LEU A 62 -5.69 2.71 -10.22
N ILE A 63 -5.92 3.46 -9.15
CA ILE A 63 -7.28 3.77 -8.67
C ILE A 63 -8.09 4.64 -9.64
N ASN A 64 -7.45 5.23 -10.64
CA ASN A 64 -8.11 5.94 -11.72
C ASN A 64 -8.45 5.03 -12.92
N GLU A 65 -7.99 3.78 -12.93
CA GLU A 65 -8.37 2.77 -13.92
C GLU A 65 -9.72 2.12 -13.53
N GLU A 66 -10.57 1.82 -14.50
CA GLU A 66 -11.87 1.16 -14.29
C GLU A 66 -11.72 -0.16 -13.49
N GLU A 67 -10.59 -0.84 -13.69
CA GLU A 67 -10.28 -2.12 -13.04
C GLU A 67 -10.11 -2.01 -11.52
N PHE A 68 -9.56 -0.89 -11.03
CA PHE A 68 -9.29 -0.62 -9.62
C PHE A 68 -10.05 0.61 -9.10
N GLU A 69 -11.12 1.02 -9.78
CA GLU A 69 -11.97 2.11 -9.32
C GLU A 69 -12.49 1.83 -7.89
N ASN A 70 -12.33 2.81 -7.01
CA ASN A 70 -12.67 2.75 -5.58
C ASN A 70 -11.84 1.71 -4.78
N ALA A 71 -10.66 1.34 -5.25
CA ALA A 71 -9.75 0.51 -4.46
C ALA A 71 -9.11 1.33 -3.33
N ASP A 72 -8.96 0.70 -2.17
CA ASP A 72 -8.19 1.28 -1.06
C ASP A 72 -6.69 1.04 -1.23
N ILE A 73 -5.88 1.90 -0.60
CA ILE A 73 -4.43 1.82 -0.60
C ILE A 73 -3.97 1.38 0.79
N LEU A 74 -3.32 0.21 0.88
CA LEU A 74 -2.57 -0.19 2.06
C LEU A 74 -1.08 0.03 1.79
N PHE A 75 -0.52 1.06 2.40
CA PHE A 75 0.89 1.42 2.28
C PHE A 75 1.68 0.83 3.46
N ILE A 76 2.62 -0.06 3.18
CA ILE A 76 3.41 -0.78 4.19
C ILE A 76 4.87 -0.35 4.07
N THR A 77 5.46 0.14 5.15
CA THR A 77 6.85 0.59 5.17
C THR A 77 7.49 0.45 6.56
N ASP A 78 8.79 0.25 6.59
CA ASP A 78 9.65 0.34 7.76
C ASP A 78 10.53 1.60 7.74
N GLY A 79 10.47 2.34 6.64
CA GLY A 79 11.35 3.46 6.36
C GLY A 79 10.72 4.84 6.56
N GLN A 80 11.55 5.83 6.29
CA GLN A 80 11.19 7.23 6.30
C GLN A 80 11.55 7.86 4.96
N CYS A 81 10.57 8.53 4.38
CA CYS A 81 10.76 9.32 3.19
C CYS A 81 9.78 10.49 3.19
N SER A 82 10.07 11.52 2.45
CA SER A 82 9.15 12.62 2.21
C SER A 82 8.46 12.43 0.86
N VAL A 83 7.23 12.93 0.77
CA VAL A 83 6.53 13.08 -0.49
C VAL A 83 6.38 14.57 -0.81
N SER A 84 6.30 14.91 -2.10
CA SER A 84 6.04 16.28 -2.54
C SER A 84 4.68 16.79 -2.04
N ASP A 85 4.56 18.11 -1.91
CA ASP A 85 3.28 18.74 -1.56
C ASP A 85 2.21 18.46 -2.62
N GLU A 86 2.63 18.36 -3.88
CA GLU A 86 1.74 18.03 -4.99
C GLU A 86 1.13 16.63 -4.81
N LEU A 87 1.96 15.61 -4.58
CA LEU A 87 1.49 14.22 -4.43
C LEU A 87 0.64 14.07 -3.17
N ALA A 88 1.06 14.66 -2.04
CA ALA A 88 0.27 14.66 -0.82
C ALA A 88 -1.12 15.29 -1.04
N GLY A 89 -1.17 16.40 -1.79
CA GLY A 89 -2.43 17.05 -2.17
C GLY A 89 -3.33 16.16 -3.04
N GLN A 90 -2.77 15.47 -4.02
CA GLN A 90 -3.51 14.53 -4.89
C GLN A 90 -4.10 13.35 -4.10
N LEU A 91 -3.34 12.79 -3.16
CA LEU A 91 -3.81 11.71 -2.27
C LEU A 91 -4.93 12.20 -1.36
N GLN A 92 -4.76 13.37 -0.74
CA GLN A 92 -5.80 13.99 0.08
C GLN A 92 -7.08 14.29 -0.72
N GLU A 93 -6.96 14.74 -1.95
CA GLU A 93 -8.11 14.95 -2.84
C GLU A 93 -8.82 13.63 -3.15
N ALA A 94 -8.07 12.55 -3.41
CA ALA A 94 -8.67 11.23 -3.64
C ALA A 94 -9.44 10.72 -2.41
N ILE A 95 -8.88 10.89 -1.21
CA ILE A 95 -9.55 10.55 0.06
C ILE A 95 -10.82 11.39 0.25
N GLN A 96 -10.73 12.71 0.10
CA GLN A 96 -11.86 13.63 0.30
C GLN A 96 -13.02 13.37 -0.67
N ASN A 97 -12.72 12.95 -1.90
CA ASN A 97 -13.70 12.58 -2.90
C ASN A 97 -14.26 11.15 -2.70
N ALA A 98 -13.94 10.50 -1.57
CA ALA A 98 -14.34 9.12 -1.24
C ALA A 98 -13.98 8.09 -2.34
N ARG A 99 -12.88 8.34 -3.05
CA ARG A 99 -12.41 7.47 -4.13
C ARG A 99 -11.52 6.34 -3.63
N CYS A 100 -10.89 6.54 -2.47
CA CYS A 100 -10.07 5.53 -1.79
C CYS A 100 -9.87 5.90 -0.32
N THR A 101 -9.53 4.90 0.49
CA THR A 101 -8.96 5.07 1.83
C THR A 101 -7.46 4.81 1.73
N VAL A 102 -6.64 5.61 2.39
CA VAL A 102 -5.19 5.36 2.49
C VAL A 102 -4.85 5.00 3.92
N ILE A 103 -4.45 3.74 4.12
CA ILE A 103 -4.01 3.21 5.41
C ILE A 103 -2.51 2.97 5.35
N CYS A 104 -1.76 3.53 6.29
CA CYS A 104 -0.33 3.24 6.43
C CYS A 104 -0.09 2.26 7.57
N LEU A 105 0.71 1.22 7.30
CA LEU A 105 1.21 0.27 8.28
C LEU A 105 2.72 0.44 8.42
N LEU A 106 3.16 0.86 9.60
CA LEU A 106 4.57 0.94 9.95
C LEU A 106 5.04 -0.38 10.59
N LEU A 107 6.07 -0.97 9.99
CA LEU A 107 6.63 -2.26 10.42
C LEU A 107 7.62 -2.12 11.57
N ASP A 108 8.25 -0.96 11.73
CA ASP A 108 9.25 -0.71 12.78
C ASP A 108 8.67 0.10 13.93
N ALA A 109 9.02 -0.35 15.14
CA ALA A 109 8.53 0.22 16.37
C ALA A 109 9.61 0.89 17.22
N ASP A 110 10.88 0.76 16.88
CA ASP A 110 12.01 1.11 17.77
C ASP A 110 12.28 2.62 17.87
N SER A 111 11.52 3.46 17.16
CA SER A 111 11.67 4.91 17.21
C SER A 111 10.37 5.63 17.57
N PRO A 112 9.95 5.61 18.83
CA PRO A 112 8.78 6.38 19.27
C PRO A 112 9.01 7.87 19.01
N GLY A 113 8.12 8.48 18.23
CA GLY A 113 8.13 9.90 17.93
C GLY A 113 8.76 10.31 16.60
N MET A 114 9.20 9.37 15.78
CA MET A 114 9.71 9.65 14.45
C MET A 114 8.55 9.81 13.47
N MET A 115 8.33 11.02 12.98
CA MET A 115 7.35 11.31 11.96
C MET A 115 7.88 10.77 10.63
N CYS A 116 7.17 9.82 10.04
CA CYS A 116 7.59 9.16 8.80
C CYS A 116 7.15 9.92 7.54
N GLY A 117 6.52 11.07 7.68
CA GLY A 117 5.94 11.81 6.56
C GLY A 117 4.64 11.19 6.00
N VAL A 118 4.29 9.98 6.44
CA VAL A 118 3.07 9.26 5.98
C VAL A 118 1.78 9.92 6.48
N GLU A 119 1.83 10.66 7.57
CA GLU A 119 0.70 11.39 8.15
C GLU A 119 0.13 12.44 7.19
N ARG A 120 0.93 12.89 6.24
CA ARG A 120 0.54 13.90 5.26
C ARG A 120 -0.44 13.38 4.21
N PHE A 121 -0.45 12.06 3.99
CA PHE A 121 -1.24 11.45 2.93
C PHE A 121 -2.07 10.25 3.39
N SER A 122 -1.96 9.83 4.65
CA SER A 122 -2.75 8.70 5.16
C SER A 122 -3.94 9.19 6.00
N GLU A 123 -5.05 8.49 5.90
CA GLU A 123 -6.22 8.67 6.74
C GLU A 123 -6.06 7.94 8.08
N ARG A 124 -5.36 6.80 8.05
CA ARG A 124 -5.09 5.99 9.22
C ARG A 124 -3.65 5.54 9.24
N LEU A 125 -3.04 5.63 10.41
CA LEU A 125 -1.69 5.14 10.68
C LEU A 125 -1.77 4.01 11.70
N LEU A 126 -1.28 2.84 11.33
CA LEU A 126 -1.15 1.67 12.18
C LEU A 126 0.33 1.38 12.43
N ARG A 127 0.66 0.93 13.63
CA ARG A 127 2.02 0.46 13.97
C ARG A 127 1.94 -1.02 14.31
N LEU A 128 2.79 -1.83 13.70
CA LEU A 128 2.80 -3.27 13.94
C LEU A 128 3.02 -3.61 15.41
N SER A 129 3.87 -2.84 16.11
CA SER A 129 4.13 -3.00 17.55
C SER A 129 2.91 -2.82 18.44
N ASP A 130 1.95 -2.02 18.00
CA ASP A 130 0.75 -1.66 18.77
C ASP A 130 -0.43 -2.57 18.43
N MET A 131 -0.27 -3.47 17.44
CA MET A 131 -1.33 -4.33 16.94
C MET A 131 -1.28 -5.71 17.58
N THR A 132 -2.44 -6.16 18.03
CA THR A 132 -2.66 -7.58 18.30
C THR A 132 -2.92 -8.33 16.99
N LYS A 133 -2.88 -9.67 17.03
CA LYS A 133 -3.23 -10.49 15.86
C LYS A 133 -4.66 -10.17 15.36
N ASP A 134 -5.60 -9.99 16.28
CA ASP A 134 -6.99 -9.67 15.95
C ASP A 134 -7.13 -8.28 15.32
N ASP A 135 -6.31 -7.30 15.74
CA ASP A 135 -6.27 -5.98 15.12
C ASP A 135 -5.72 -6.03 13.70
N ALA A 136 -4.69 -6.84 13.47
CA ALA A 136 -4.11 -7.01 12.13
C ALA A 136 -5.11 -7.66 11.15
N GLU A 137 -5.80 -8.71 11.60
CA GLU A 137 -6.87 -9.34 10.84
C GLU A 137 -7.99 -8.33 10.55
N ALA A 138 -8.47 -7.61 11.56
CA ALA A 138 -9.53 -6.60 11.39
C ALA A 138 -9.14 -5.45 10.45
N ALA A 139 -7.87 -5.05 10.44
CA ALA A 139 -7.37 -4.02 9.51
C ALA A 139 -7.44 -4.48 8.06
N VAL A 140 -7.06 -5.75 7.79
CA VAL A 140 -7.12 -6.35 6.44
C VAL A 140 -8.56 -6.56 5.96
N TRP A 141 -9.49 -6.91 6.87
CA TRP A 141 -10.89 -7.15 6.52
C TRP A 141 -11.70 -5.87 6.25
N ARG A 142 -11.20 -4.70 6.67
CA ARG A 142 -11.87 -3.40 6.51
C ARG A 142 -11.42 -2.59 5.31
N ILE A 143 -10.46 -3.11 4.56
CA ILE A 143 -9.96 -2.51 3.30
C ILE A 143 -10.78 -2.97 2.11
#